data_b686d8ca09901e576d929aa36d353925
#
_entry.id   b686d8ca09901e576d929aa36d353925
#
_cell.length_a   1.000
_cell.length_b   1.000
_cell.length_c   1.000
_cell.angle_alpha   90.00
_cell.angle_beta   90.00
_cell.angle_gamma   90.00
#
_symmetry.space_group_name_H-M   'P 1'
#
loop_
_entity.id
_entity.type
_entity.pdbx_description
1 polymer ?
#
loop_
_entity_poly.entity_id
_entity_poly.type
_entity_poly.pdbx_seq_one_letter_code
_entity_poly.pdbx_strand_id
1 'polypeptide(L)'
;YLRTVGINYLLACIGTPVCARSMELYPVQLITSLRTSDSLNDNESYFFAELKRLKLIIDKLQAGEEFFIILDEILKGTNSMDKQKGSLALIKQFMTLQANGIIATHDLMLGTLADIYPDDIHNYRFEADITGNELTFSYRLREGVAQNMNACFLMKKMGIAVTD
;
A
#
# COMPACT_ATOMS: atom_id res chain seq x y z
N TYR A 1 8.25 5.83 -1.13
CA TYR A 1 7.51 6.49 -0.05
C TYR A 1 7.33 5.55 1.15
N LEU A 2 6.70 4.37 1.02
CA LEU A 2 6.43 3.45 2.14
C LEU A 2 7.68 3.08 2.94
N ARG A 3 8.79 2.76 2.24
CA ARG A 3 10.08 2.46 2.90
C ARG A 3 10.60 3.65 3.68
N THR A 4 10.48 4.85 3.12
CA THR A 4 10.89 6.09 3.80
C THR A 4 10.07 6.30 5.08
N VAL A 5 8.74 6.11 5.02
CA VAL A 5 7.88 6.19 6.20
C VAL A 5 8.31 5.17 7.25
N GLY A 6 8.46 3.89 6.87
CA GLY A 6 8.84 2.83 7.80
C GLY A 6 10.19 3.05 8.48
N ILE A 7 11.21 3.49 7.71
CA ILE A 7 12.55 3.79 8.28
C ILE A 7 12.47 4.98 9.23
N ASN A 8 11.80 6.07 8.83
CA ASN A 8 11.69 7.24 9.73
C ASN A 8 10.85 6.94 10.97
N TYR A 9 9.83 6.06 10.86
CA TYR A 9 9.10 5.57 12.02
C TYR A 9 10.02 4.87 13.02
N LEU A 10 10.86 3.94 12.56
CA LEU A 10 11.82 3.23 13.41
C LEU A 10 12.85 4.21 14.03
N LEU A 11 13.38 5.14 13.22
CA LEU A 11 14.32 6.15 13.70
C LEU A 11 13.70 7.01 14.81
N ALA A 12 12.46 7.44 14.63
CA ALA A 12 11.73 8.21 15.64
C ALA A 12 11.48 7.41 16.93
N CYS A 13 11.11 6.12 16.81
CA CYS A 13 10.89 5.24 17.96
C CYS A 13 12.14 5.08 18.85
N ILE A 14 13.34 5.15 18.26
CA ILE A 14 14.61 5.07 19.00
C ILE A 14 15.20 6.44 19.34
N GLY A 15 14.48 7.53 19.09
CA GLY A 15 14.86 8.90 19.45
C GLY A 15 15.97 9.51 18.59
N THR A 16 16.17 9.01 17.35
CA THR A 16 17.14 9.58 16.41
C THR A 16 16.50 10.60 15.47
N PRO A 17 17.30 11.47 14.82
CA PRO A 17 16.77 12.38 13.81
C PRO A 17 16.09 11.67 12.66
N VAL A 18 14.99 12.24 12.16
CA VAL A 18 14.21 11.76 11.02
C VAL A 18 14.39 12.66 9.79
N CYS A 19 14.24 12.13 8.59
CA CYS A 19 14.26 12.89 7.35
C CYS A 19 12.89 13.58 7.08
N ALA A 20 12.47 14.44 8.02
CA ALA A 20 11.24 15.22 7.95
C ALA A 20 11.41 16.53 8.74
N ARG A 21 10.54 17.52 8.49
CA ARG A 21 10.51 18.76 9.29
C ARG A 21 10.09 18.50 10.74
N SER A 22 9.11 17.61 10.89
CA SER A 22 8.61 17.13 12.16
C SER A 22 8.01 15.74 11.94
N MET A 23 7.97 14.94 12.99
CA MET A 23 7.28 13.67 13.00
C MET A 23 6.68 13.49 14.40
N GLU A 24 5.37 13.25 14.41
CA GLU A 24 4.63 12.90 15.62
C GLU A 24 4.09 11.49 15.42
N LEU A 25 4.26 10.62 16.38
CA LEU A 25 3.83 9.24 16.31
C LEU A 25 3.48 8.69 17.69
N TYR A 26 2.65 7.68 17.68
CA TYR A 26 2.44 6.79 18.81
C TYR A 26 3.30 5.53 18.60
N PRO A 27 4.23 5.22 19.52
CA PRO A 27 5.18 4.12 19.31
C PRO A 27 4.49 2.76 19.56
N VAL A 28 4.27 2.03 18.47
CA VAL A 28 3.82 0.63 18.47
C VAL A 28 4.77 -0.22 17.63
N GLN A 29 4.57 -1.52 17.62
CA GLN A 29 5.36 -2.40 16.76
C GLN A 29 5.10 -2.13 15.28
N LEU A 30 6.15 -2.13 14.46
CA LEU A 30 6.05 -1.98 13.00
C LEU A 30 5.98 -3.35 12.33
N ILE A 31 4.96 -3.58 11.52
CA ILE A 31 4.90 -4.74 10.62
C ILE A 31 4.88 -4.24 9.18
N THR A 32 5.78 -4.77 8.35
CA THR A 32 5.85 -4.40 6.94
C THR A 32 5.75 -5.63 6.04
N SER A 33 5.08 -5.49 4.90
CA SER A 33 5.17 -6.39 3.76
C SER A 33 5.49 -5.57 2.51
N LEU A 34 6.77 -5.24 2.37
CA LEU A 34 7.32 -4.48 1.27
C LEU A 34 8.14 -5.44 0.43
N ARG A 35 7.70 -5.76 -0.78
CA ARG A 35 8.35 -6.67 -1.74
C ARG A 35 9.38 -7.61 -1.12
N THR A 36 9.04 -8.85 -0.96
CA THR A 36 10.00 -9.92 -0.66
C THR A 36 10.76 -10.24 -1.94
N SER A 37 12.09 -10.28 -1.86
CA SER A 37 12.91 -10.95 -2.87
C SER A 37 12.49 -12.42 -2.97
N ASP A 38 12.43 -12.94 -4.18
CA ASP A 38 12.22 -14.37 -4.42
C ASP A 38 13.21 -15.19 -3.57
N SER A 39 12.74 -15.79 -2.50
CA SER A 39 13.50 -16.84 -1.86
C SER A 39 13.23 -18.12 -2.66
N LEU A 40 14.16 -18.45 -3.56
CA LEU A 40 14.14 -19.66 -4.37
C LEU A 40 14.26 -20.96 -3.55
N ASN A 41 14.31 -20.89 -2.23
CA ASN A 41 14.63 -22.01 -1.36
C ASN A 41 13.44 -22.70 -0.69
N ASP A 42 12.23 -22.14 -0.78
CA ASP A 42 11.05 -22.80 -0.21
C ASP A 42 10.09 -23.20 -1.33
N ASN A 43 9.69 -24.47 -1.37
CA ASN A 43 8.69 -25.04 -2.28
C ASN A 43 7.27 -24.43 -2.06
N GLU A 44 7.15 -23.33 -1.35
CA GLU A 44 5.88 -22.62 -1.12
C GLU A 44 5.64 -21.60 -2.22
N SER A 45 4.40 -21.55 -2.72
CA SER A 45 4.03 -20.47 -3.64
C SER A 45 4.10 -19.12 -2.92
N TYR A 46 4.58 -18.09 -3.62
CA TYR A 46 4.64 -16.71 -3.14
C TYR A 46 3.32 -16.25 -2.49
N PHE A 47 2.20 -16.62 -3.11
CA PHE A 47 0.85 -16.30 -2.61
C PHE A 47 0.57 -16.92 -1.23
N PHE A 48 0.98 -18.18 -1.02
CA PHE A 48 0.76 -18.86 0.24
C PHE A 48 1.60 -18.26 1.39
N ALA A 49 2.84 -17.87 1.09
CA ALA A 49 3.69 -17.16 2.05
C ALA A 49 3.10 -15.79 2.44
N GLU A 50 2.53 -15.07 1.46
CA GLU A 50 1.82 -13.81 1.70
C GLU A 50 0.59 -14.03 2.61
N LEU A 51 -0.23 -15.04 2.34
CA LEU A 51 -1.40 -15.39 3.17
C LEU A 51 -1.01 -15.73 4.61
N LYS A 52 0.06 -16.51 4.81
CA LYS A 52 0.57 -16.81 6.16
C LYS A 52 0.95 -15.53 6.91
N ARG A 53 1.59 -14.58 6.22
CA ARG A 53 1.97 -13.29 6.82
C ARG A 53 0.77 -12.45 7.18
N LEU A 54 -0.23 -12.34 6.29
CA LEU A 54 -1.48 -11.64 6.57
C LEU A 54 -2.25 -12.29 7.73
N LYS A 55 -2.28 -13.63 7.76
CA LYS A 55 -2.89 -14.38 8.86
C LYS A 55 -2.19 -14.08 10.20
N LEU A 56 -0.86 -14.07 10.23
CA LEU A 56 -0.09 -13.71 11.42
C LEU A 56 -0.46 -12.30 11.94
N ILE A 57 -0.59 -11.32 11.04
CA ILE A 57 -1.00 -9.95 11.41
C ILE A 57 -2.41 -9.97 12.04
N ILE A 58 -3.35 -10.67 11.42
CA ILE A 58 -4.73 -10.79 11.91
C ILE A 58 -4.74 -11.45 13.30
N ASP A 59 -4.04 -12.56 13.50
CA ASP A 59 -4.01 -13.28 14.77
C ASP A 59 -3.47 -12.40 15.90
N LYS A 60 -2.44 -11.64 15.63
CA LYS A 60 -1.86 -10.70 16.59
C LYS A 60 -2.81 -9.55 16.92
N LEU A 61 -3.48 -8.96 15.93
CA LEU A 61 -4.50 -7.94 16.15
C LEU A 61 -5.68 -8.49 16.98
N GLN A 62 -6.11 -9.72 16.71
CA GLN A 62 -7.16 -10.40 17.49
C GLN A 62 -6.73 -10.67 18.94
N ALA A 63 -5.44 -10.87 19.17
CA ALA A 63 -4.87 -10.99 20.52
C ALA A 63 -4.75 -9.63 21.25
N GLY A 64 -5.15 -8.52 20.63
CA GLY A 64 -5.09 -7.19 21.21
C GLY A 64 -3.72 -6.51 21.09
N GLU A 65 -2.81 -7.02 20.25
CA GLU A 65 -1.55 -6.35 19.97
C GLU A 65 -1.78 -5.18 19.02
N GLU A 66 -1.09 -4.06 19.26
CA GLU A 66 -1.18 -2.86 18.43
C GLU A 66 0.01 -2.77 17.47
N PHE A 67 -0.26 -2.45 16.21
CA PHE A 67 0.75 -2.36 15.17
C PHE A 67 0.55 -1.13 14.27
N PHE A 68 1.66 -0.60 13.77
CA PHE A 68 1.68 0.21 12.56
C PHE A 68 2.01 -0.70 11.38
N ILE A 69 1.07 -0.86 10.45
CA ILE A 69 1.15 -1.82 9.35
C ILE A 69 1.47 -1.10 8.05
N ILE A 70 2.50 -1.54 7.32
CA ILE A 70 2.84 -1.01 6.00
C ILE A 70 2.86 -2.16 4.98
N LEU A 71 1.91 -2.14 4.06
CA LEU A 71 1.77 -3.14 3.01
C LEU A 71 1.95 -2.51 1.63
N ASP A 72 2.76 -3.14 0.78
CA ASP A 72 2.97 -2.74 -0.61
C ASP A 72 2.30 -3.76 -1.53
N GLU A 73 1.07 -3.46 -1.92
CA GLU A 73 0.18 -4.31 -2.72
C GLU A 73 -0.11 -5.67 -2.09
N ILE A 74 -1.35 -5.92 -1.75
CA ILE A 74 -1.81 -7.15 -1.12
C ILE A 74 -2.34 -8.15 -2.17
N LEU A 75 -2.18 -9.45 -1.87
CA LEU A 75 -2.69 -10.58 -2.66
C LEU A 75 -2.20 -10.58 -4.12
N LYS A 76 -0.88 -10.41 -4.31
CA LYS A 76 -0.25 -10.33 -5.65
C LYS A 76 -0.31 -11.62 -6.46
N GLY A 77 -0.33 -12.76 -5.80
CA GLY A 77 -0.14 -14.08 -6.42
C GLY A 77 -1.41 -14.78 -6.90
N THR A 78 -2.54 -14.08 -7.06
CA THR A 78 -3.81 -14.68 -7.49
C THR A 78 -4.44 -13.92 -8.67
N ASN A 79 -5.53 -14.45 -9.23
CA ASN A 79 -6.28 -13.78 -10.30
C ASN A 79 -6.94 -12.49 -9.80
N SER A 80 -7.30 -11.60 -10.74
CA SER A 80 -7.81 -10.26 -10.44
C SER A 80 -9.10 -10.25 -9.62
N MET A 81 -10.01 -11.21 -9.84
CA MET A 81 -11.29 -11.27 -9.11
C MET A 81 -11.10 -11.70 -7.66
N ASP A 82 -10.28 -12.73 -7.42
CA ASP A 82 -9.98 -13.20 -6.06
C ASP A 82 -9.16 -12.17 -5.31
N LYS A 83 -8.20 -11.53 -5.99
CA LYS A 83 -7.43 -10.41 -5.44
C LYS A 83 -8.35 -9.30 -4.95
N GLN A 84 -9.27 -8.84 -5.79
CA GLN A 84 -10.18 -7.74 -5.45
C GLN A 84 -11.09 -8.10 -4.28
N LYS A 85 -11.76 -9.27 -4.33
CA LYS A 85 -12.65 -9.73 -3.24
C LYS A 85 -11.89 -9.94 -1.94
N GLY A 86 -10.73 -10.59 -2.02
CA GLY A 86 -9.88 -10.86 -0.86
C GLY A 86 -9.34 -9.58 -0.23
N SER A 87 -8.89 -8.61 -1.04
CA SER A 87 -8.38 -7.33 -0.57
C SER A 87 -9.47 -6.52 0.14
N LEU A 88 -10.68 -6.44 -0.43
CA LEU A 88 -11.82 -5.77 0.20
C LEU A 88 -12.18 -6.43 1.55
N ALA A 89 -12.22 -7.75 1.61
CA ALA A 89 -12.52 -8.48 2.84
C ALA A 89 -11.43 -8.26 3.90
N LEU A 90 -10.16 -8.28 3.51
CA LEU A 90 -9.03 -8.05 4.41
C LEU A 90 -9.04 -6.64 5.00
N ILE A 91 -9.28 -5.60 4.20
CA ILE A 91 -9.34 -4.23 4.70
C ILE A 91 -10.51 -4.06 5.66
N LYS A 92 -11.70 -4.62 5.35
CA LYS A 92 -12.84 -4.61 6.28
C LYS A 92 -12.52 -5.31 7.60
N GLN A 93 -11.76 -6.40 7.56
CA GLN A 93 -11.32 -7.09 8.76
C GLN A 93 -10.33 -6.23 9.56
N PHE A 94 -9.39 -5.56 8.90
CA PHE A 94 -8.49 -4.59 9.55
C PHE A 94 -9.27 -3.46 10.22
N MET A 95 -10.32 -2.93 9.59
CA MET A 95 -11.20 -1.92 10.17
C MET A 95 -11.87 -2.44 11.44
N THR A 96 -12.43 -3.64 11.39
CA THR A 96 -13.08 -4.27 12.57
C THR A 96 -12.09 -4.47 13.72
N LEU A 97 -10.82 -4.74 13.42
CA LEU A 97 -9.74 -4.93 14.38
C LEU A 97 -9.02 -3.62 14.77
N GLN A 98 -9.53 -2.48 14.31
CA GLN A 98 -8.96 -1.14 14.56
C GLN A 98 -7.47 -1.05 14.21
N ALA A 99 -7.06 -1.70 13.13
CA ALA A 99 -5.69 -1.69 12.65
C ALA A 99 -5.30 -0.30 12.10
N ASN A 100 -4.08 0.14 12.42
CA ASN A 100 -3.52 1.37 11.89
C ASN A 100 -2.42 1.07 10.86
N GLY A 101 -2.46 1.72 9.70
CA GLY A 101 -1.43 1.44 8.70
C GLY A 101 -1.60 2.16 7.37
N ILE A 102 -0.72 1.81 6.45
CA ILE A 102 -0.69 2.32 5.08
C ILE A 102 -0.64 1.13 4.13
N ILE A 103 -1.54 1.11 3.17
CA ILE A 103 -1.58 0.10 2.10
C ILE A 103 -1.40 0.82 0.76
N ALA A 104 -0.33 0.50 0.03
CA ALA A 104 -0.22 0.91 -1.36
C ALA A 104 -0.88 -0.12 -2.27
N THR A 105 -1.63 0.35 -3.25
CA THR A 105 -2.33 -0.51 -4.21
C THR A 105 -2.56 0.23 -5.53
N HIS A 106 -2.70 -0.52 -6.63
CA HIS A 106 -3.24 0.03 -7.89
C HIS A 106 -4.69 -0.40 -8.14
N ASP A 107 -5.32 -1.09 -7.20
CA ASP A 107 -6.73 -1.43 -7.33
C ASP A 107 -7.60 -0.25 -6.90
N LEU A 108 -8.15 0.45 -7.88
CA LEU A 108 -8.99 1.63 -7.67
C LEU A 108 -10.28 1.31 -6.91
N MET A 109 -10.74 0.07 -6.94
CA MET A 109 -11.93 -0.35 -6.20
C MET A 109 -11.73 -0.30 -4.69
N LEU A 110 -10.49 -0.46 -4.21
CA LEU A 110 -10.20 -0.30 -2.79
C LEU A 110 -10.35 1.16 -2.33
N GLY A 111 -10.20 2.11 -3.25
CA GLY A 111 -10.43 3.52 -2.99
C GLY A 111 -11.88 3.85 -2.60
N THR A 112 -12.85 3.06 -3.05
CA THR A 112 -14.28 3.27 -2.70
C THR A 112 -14.56 2.98 -1.22
N LEU A 113 -13.66 2.33 -0.50
CA LEU A 113 -13.83 2.09 0.92
C LEU A 113 -13.79 3.38 1.75
N ALA A 114 -13.14 4.43 1.27
CA ALA A 114 -13.16 5.74 1.93
C ALA A 114 -14.56 6.38 1.92
N ASP A 115 -15.39 6.06 0.94
CA ASP A 115 -16.79 6.52 0.89
C ASP A 115 -17.67 5.81 1.94
N ILE A 116 -17.27 4.58 2.30
CA ILE A 116 -17.98 3.73 3.28
C ILE A 116 -17.50 4.03 4.71
N TYR A 117 -16.20 4.33 4.86
CA TYR A 117 -15.52 4.58 6.14
C TYR A 117 -14.77 5.92 6.08
N PRO A 118 -15.47 7.06 5.96
CA PRO A 118 -14.83 8.36 5.70
C PRO A 118 -13.98 8.89 6.86
N ASP A 119 -14.28 8.48 8.08
CA ASP A 119 -13.52 8.89 9.27
C ASP A 119 -12.25 8.05 9.50
N ASP A 120 -12.17 6.87 8.88
CA ASP A 120 -11.13 5.89 9.17
C ASP A 120 -10.22 5.61 7.97
N ILE A 121 -10.72 5.74 6.74
CA ILE A 121 -9.96 5.46 5.52
C ILE A 121 -9.79 6.72 4.70
N HIS A 122 -8.52 7.08 4.45
CA HIS A 122 -8.15 8.21 3.62
C HIS A 122 -7.35 7.77 2.41
N ASN A 123 -7.76 8.24 1.24
CA ASN A 123 -7.08 7.96 -0.01
C ASN A 123 -6.04 9.03 -0.32
N TYR A 124 -4.85 8.58 -0.70
CA TYR A 124 -3.77 9.43 -1.17
C TYR A 124 -3.18 8.86 -2.46
N ARG A 125 -2.66 9.73 -3.31
CA ARG A 125 -2.05 9.36 -4.58
C ARG A 125 -0.74 10.08 -4.85
N PHE A 126 0.10 9.43 -5.62
CA PHE A 126 1.16 10.04 -6.40
C PHE A 126 0.72 10.06 -7.85
N GLU A 127 0.78 11.20 -8.49
CA GLU A 127 0.31 11.37 -9.85
C GLU A 127 1.37 12.08 -10.68
N ALA A 128 1.51 11.67 -11.93
CA ALA A 128 2.33 12.39 -12.88
C ALA A 128 1.47 13.42 -13.59
N ASP A 129 2.02 14.60 -13.76
CA ASP A 129 1.41 15.67 -14.52
C ASP A 129 1.84 15.53 -16.00
N ILE A 130 0.87 15.52 -16.93
CA ILE A 130 1.12 15.48 -18.37
C ILE A 130 1.01 16.92 -18.91
N THR A 131 2.13 17.47 -19.37
CA THR A 131 2.17 18.82 -19.96
C THR A 131 2.62 18.68 -21.41
N GLY A 132 1.68 18.88 -22.34
CA GLY A 132 1.94 18.67 -23.78
C GLY A 132 2.26 17.20 -24.05
N ASN A 133 3.51 16.90 -24.41
CA ASN A 133 3.98 15.54 -24.72
C ASN A 133 5.02 15.02 -23.71
N GLU A 134 5.07 15.62 -22.53
CA GLU A 134 5.99 15.24 -21.46
C GLU A 134 5.25 14.81 -20.19
N LEU A 135 5.78 13.77 -19.55
CA LEU A 135 5.32 13.26 -18.26
C LEU A 135 6.29 13.73 -17.19
N THR A 136 5.80 14.49 -16.23
CA THR A 136 6.58 14.98 -15.11
C THR A 136 6.05 14.44 -13.78
N PHE A 137 6.97 14.10 -12.86
CA PHE A 137 6.62 13.57 -11.55
C PHE A 137 6.94 14.60 -10.47
N SER A 138 5.92 15.10 -9.80
CA SER A 138 6.09 16.03 -8.67
C SER A 138 6.57 15.34 -7.39
N TYR A 139 6.44 14.02 -7.28
CA TYR A 139 6.69 13.21 -6.07
C TYR A 139 5.95 13.72 -4.83
N ARG A 140 4.88 14.47 -5.02
CA ARG A 140 4.05 14.99 -3.92
C ARG A 140 2.87 14.09 -3.68
N LEU A 141 2.65 13.76 -2.41
CA LEU A 141 1.45 13.07 -1.96
C LEU A 141 0.27 14.05 -2.06
N ARG A 142 -0.80 13.64 -2.73
CA ARG A 142 -2.06 14.40 -2.90
C ARG A 142 -3.22 13.55 -2.39
N GLU A 143 -4.26 14.19 -1.89
CA GLU A 143 -5.48 13.48 -1.48
C GLU A 143 -6.25 12.91 -2.68
N GLY A 144 -6.97 11.82 -2.43
CA GLY A 144 -7.85 11.15 -3.38
C GLY A 144 -7.19 10.01 -4.15
N VAL A 145 -7.94 9.42 -5.08
CA VAL A 145 -7.56 8.29 -5.92
C VAL A 145 -6.91 8.79 -7.21
N ALA A 146 -5.89 8.08 -7.73
CA ALA A 146 -5.24 8.41 -8.99
C ALA A 146 -6.23 8.29 -10.17
N GLN A 147 -6.23 9.27 -11.06
CA GLN A 147 -7.15 9.34 -12.21
C GLN A 147 -6.43 9.17 -13.55
N ASN A 148 -5.13 9.42 -13.60
CA ASN A 148 -4.39 9.45 -14.85
C ASN A 148 -3.86 8.07 -15.26
N MET A 149 -4.15 7.68 -16.50
CA MET A 149 -3.63 6.46 -17.15
C MET A 149 -2.22 6.70 -17.71
N ASN A 150 -1.25 6.97 -16.84
CA ASN A 150 0.13 7.30 -17.24
C ASN A 150 0.80 6.20 -18.06
N ALA A 151 0.46 4.93 -17.82
CA ALA A 151 0.98 3.80 -18.56
C ALA A 151 0.56 3.84 -20.04
N CYS A 152 -0.71 4.09 -20.33
CA CYS A 152 -1.21 4.20 -21.71
C CYS A 152 -0.57 5.37 -22.45
N PHE A 153 -0.37 6.51 -21.78
CA PHE A 153 0.34 7.65 -22.36
C PHE A 153 1.79 7.29 -22.74
N LEU A 154 2.52 6.63 -21.83
CA LEU A 154 3.89 6.20 -22.11
C LEU A 154 3.96 5.15 -23.22
N MET A 155 3.03 4.21 -23.27
CA MET A 155 2.95 3.21 -24.33
C MET A 155 2.71 3.88 -25.69
N LYS A 156 1.75 4.80 -25.79
CA LYS A 156 1.52 5.61 -27.01
C LYS A 156 2.79 6.38 -27.43
N LYS A 157 3.47 7.01 -26.48
CA LYS A 157 4.72 7.76 -26.74
C LYS A 157 5.86 6.86 -27.24
N MET A 158 5.93 5.62 -26.80
CA MET A 158 6.92 4.62 -27.25
C MET A 158 6.52 3.92 -28.54
N GLY A 159 5.40 4.28 -29.17
CA GLY A 159 4.92 3.64 -30.39
C GLY A 159 4.26 2.29 -30.17
N ILE A 160 3.93 1.95 -28.93
CA ILE A 160 3.18 0.73 -28.59
C ILE A 160 1.70 1.04 -28.81
N ALA A 161 1.03 0.23 -29.64
CA ALA A 161 -0.40 0.41 -29.94
C ALA A 161 -1.23 0.24 -28.67
N VAL A 162 -2.08 1.24 -28.37
CA VAL A 162 -3.08 1.20 -27.32
C VAL A 162 -4.41 1.40 -27.99
N THR A 163 -5.28 0.40 -27.93
CA THR A 163 -6.69 0.52 -28.36
C THR A 163 -7.44 1.37 -27.34
N ASP A 164 -8.21 2.32 -27.85
CA ASP A 164 -9.09 3.17 -27.03
C ASP A 164 -10.23 2.36 -26.42
#